data_073777caca06c052bd07a696fca3ef5e
#
_entry.id   073777caca06c052bd07a696fca3ef5e
#
_cell.length_a   1.000
_cell.length_b   1.000
_cell.length_c   1.000
_cell.angle_alpha   90.00
_cell.angle_beta   90.00
_cell.angle_gamma   90.00
#
_symmetry.space_group_name_H-M   'P 1'
#
loop_
_entity.id
_entity.type
_entity.pdbx_description
1 polymer ?
#
loop_
_entity_poly.entity_id
_entity_poly.type
_entity_poly.pdbx_seq_one_letter_code
_entity_poly.pdbx_strand_id
1 'polypeptide(L)'
;MEYPTKGTPQGGIISPLLANIVLNELDQWVDSQWQDNPVTAKYKTSINANGSINKSNAYKFMRRTNLKEMYIVRYADDFRIFCRTKDEAERTMKAVTQWLMERLHLEVSPTKTRIVNVKHRYSEFLGFKMKVFRRADKYVIKSHVGDKQLEHARQKLVTQAKNIIHPRKEKHERGEISLYNSIVVGLQDYYRIATCISEDCSSLGRSVMTVLTNGLKERQGSRLVRNGRKLTVFESQKYGKSKSLRYVKGTDEPVYPISYIRHSIPLSRKRAINCYTPTGRKGLHDNLKINVNLMLALMRQPIGNRSVELADNRISLFSAQYGKCAVTGMPFLTTDEIHCHHIKPKKYGGNDSYENLVLINKLVHRLVHAETVETITYYLEVCNLNKKQMEKLNALRLKAGLGEIRGTQPLKTNKVDCNRL
;
A
#
# COMPACT_ATOMS: atom_id res chain seq x y z
N MET A 1 -6.69 -21.60 30.06
CA MET A 1 -7.28 -20.70 29.00
C MET A 1 -7.95 -19.57 29.76
N GLU A 2 -7.43 -18.34 29.68
CA GLU A 2 -8.11 -17.17 30.18
C GLU A 2 -9.13 -16.71 29.13
N TYR A 3 -10.38 -16.57 29.52
CA TYR A 3 -11.42 -15.98 28.67
C TYR A 3 -11.45 -14.48 28.96
N PRO A 4 -10.96 -13.63 28.03
CA PRO A 4 -11.01 -12.19 28.25
C PRO A 4 -12.46 -11.72 28.30
N THR A 5 -12.82 -11.01 29.38
CA THR A 5 -14.16 -10.44 29.58
C THR A 5 -14.33 -9.07 28.91
N LYS A 6 -13.25 -8.47 28.42
CA LYS A 6 -13.22 -7.17 27.73
C LYS A 6 -12.25 -7.19 26.54
N GLY A 7 -12.60 -6.45 25.49
CA GLY A 7 -11.75 -6.24 24.31
C GLY A 7 -12.02 -7.23 23.18
N THR A 8 -11.27 -7.07 22.09
CA THR A 8 -11.29 -7.98 20.93
C THR A 8 -10.00 -8.79 20.90
N PRO A 9 -10.01 -10.02 20.36
CA PRO A 9 -8.79 -10.83 20.23
C PRO A 9 -7.71 -10.06 19.44
N GLN A 10 -6.51 -9.97 20.01
CA GLN A 10 -5.38 -9.36 19.34
C GLN A 10 -4.97 -10.21 18.14
N GLY A 11 -4.84 -9.57 16.95
CA GLY A 11 -4.49 -10.26 15.70
C GLY A 11 -5.68 -10.81 14.89
N GLY A 12 -6.92 -10.62 15.35
CA GLY A 12 -8.11 -10.97 14.55
C GLY A 12 -8.24 -10.08 13.30
N ILE A 13 -8.59 -10.67 12.16
CA ILE A 13 -8.74 -9.96 10.87
C ILE A 13 -9.81 -8.86 10.95
N ILE A 14 -10.87 -9.06 11.71
CA ILE A 14 -11.99 -8.13 11.88
C ILE A 14 -11.71 -7.06 12.95
N SER A 15 -10.79 -7.30 13.90
CA SER A 15 -10.54 -6.39 15.02
C SER A 15 -10.25 -4.94 14.63
N PRO A 16 -9.44 -4.64 13.59
CA PRO A 16 -9.21 -3.26 13.15
C PRO A 16 -10.47 -2.60 12.58
N LEU A 17 -11.33 -3.36 11.93
CA LEU A 17 -12.60 -2.85 11.38
C LEU A 17 -13.56 -2.49 12.51
N LEU A 18 -13.76 -3.39 13.47
CA LEU A 18 -14.63 -3.16 14.63
C LEU A 18 -14.14 -1.99 15.47
N ALA A 19 -12.84 -1.91 15.75
CA ALA A 19 -12.25 -0.77 16.46
C ALA A 19 -12.50 0.56 15.72
N ASN A 20 -12.41 0.58 14.40
CA ASN A 20 -12.69 1.78 13.61
C ASN A 20 -14.18 2.15 13.62
N ILE A 21 -15.10 1.18 13.62
CA ILE A 21 -16.54 1.44 13.73
C ILE A 21 -16.86 2.08 15.09
N VAL A 22 -16.37 1.50 16.19
CA VAL A 22 -16.61 2.00 17.53
C VAL A 22 -15.99 3.40 17.73
N LEU A 23 -14.73 3.59 17.36
CA LEU A 23 -14.04 4.87 17.52
C LEU A 23 -14.50 5.95 16.52
N ASN A 24 -15.26 5.61 15.49
CA ASN A 24 -15.90 6.60 14.63
C ASN A 24 -16.87 7.49 15.41
N GLU A 25 -17.47 7.01 16.51
CA GLU A 25 -18.29 7.85 17.40
C GLU A 25 -17.46 8.98 18.02
N LEU A 26 -16.20 8.70 18.40
CA LEU A 26 -15.27 9.72 18.89
C LEU A 26 -14.97 10.76 17.81
N ASP A 27 -14.71 10.32 16.58
CA ASP A 27 -14.44 11.22 15.46
C ASP A 27 -15.63 12.16 15.23
N GLN A 28 -16.86 11.62 15.19
CA GLN A 28 -18.10 12.38 15.01
C GLN A 28 -18.33 13.35 16.17
N TRP A 29 -18.10 12.89 17.40
CA TRP A 29 -18.27 13.77 18.57
C TRP A 29 -17.28 14.93 18.54
N VAL A 30 -15.99 14.70 18.27
CA VAL A 30 -14.98 15.78 18.21
C VAL A 30 -15.28 16.74 17.05
N ASP A 31 -15.66 16.23 15.87
CA ASP A 31 -16.03 17.06 14.72
C ASP A 31 -17.26 17.94 15.02
N SER A 32 -18.24 17.43 15.75
CA SER A 32 -19.43 18.19 16.18
C SER A 32 -19.11 19.35 17.13
N GLN A 33 -17.99 19.28 17.85
CA GLN A 33 -17.58 20.36 18.76
C GLN A 33 -17.03 21.59 18.00
N TRP A 34 -16.49 21.38 16.78
CA TRP A 34 -15.88 22.46 16.02
C TRP A 34 -16.17 22.41 14.51
N GLN A 35 -15.67 21.40 13.79
CA GLN A 35 -15.68 21.40 12.33
C GLN A 35 -17.09 21.34 11.74
N ASP A 36 -17.95 20.50 12.31
CA ASP A 36 -19.33 20.27 11.89
C ASP A 36 -20.34 20.79 12.95
N ASN A 37 -19.90 21.78 13.75
CA ASN A 37 -20.78 22.42 14.70
C ASN A 37 -21.92 23.15 13.97
N PRO A 38 -23.21 23.00 14.42
CA PRO A 38 -24.37 23.64 13.76
C PRO A 38 -24.26 25.14 13.61
N VAL A 39 -23.50 25.81 14.49
CA VAL A 39 -23.24 27.26 14.40
C VAL A 39 -22.53 27.64 13.09
N THR A 40 -21.77 26.72 12.48
CA THR A 40 -21.14 26.99 11.16
C THR A 40 -22.12 27.32 10.08
N ALA A 41 -23.34 26.77 10.13
CA ALA A 41 -24.42 27.01 9.15
C ALA A 41 -24.94 28.46 9.17
N LYS A 42 -24.73 29.20 10.27
CA LYS A 42 -25.12 30.60 10.41
C LYS A 42 -24.24 31.57 9.62
N TYR A 43 -23.08 31.09 9.10
CA TYR A 43 -22.12 31.95 8.42
C TYR A 43 -22.03 31.59 6.94
N LYS A 44 -21.86 32.63 6.11
CA LYS A 44 -21.67 32.45 4.67
C LYS A 44 -20.41 31.63 4.40
N THR A 45 -20.57 30.58 3.64
CA THR A 45 -19.49 29.73 3.12
C THR A 45 -19.33 29.97 1.62
N SER A 46 -18.12 29.79 1.10
CA SER A 46 -17.82 29.78 -0.33
C SER A 46 -17.31 28.41 -0.74
N ILE A 47 -17.43 28.11 -2.03
CA ILE A 47 -16.86 26.86 -2.58
C ILE A 47 -15.50 27.22 -3.19
N ASN A 48 -14.46 26.51 -2.79
CA ASN A 48 -13.13 26.61 -3.38
C ASN A 48 -13.10 26.02 -4.79
N ALA A 49 -12.11 26.39 -5.61
CA ALA A 49 -11.92 25.85 -6.95
C ALA A 49 -11.83 24.30 -7.02
N ASN A 50 -11.45 23.67 -5.92
CA ASN A 50 -11.39 22.19 -5.79
C ASN A 50 -12.71 21.55 -5.32
N GLY A 51 -13.82 22.32 -5.25
CA GLY A 51 -15.13 21.85 -4.80
C GLY A 51 -15.29 21.70 -3.29
N SER A 52 -14.29 22.03 -2.46
CA SER A 52 -14.41 22.01 -1.00
C SER A 52 -15.11 23.26 -0.47
N ILE A 53 -15.88 23.11 0.63
CA ILE A 53 -16.51 24.24 1.31
C ILE A 53 -15.47 25.01 2.10
N ASN A 54 -15.35 26.30 1.83
CA ASN A 54 -14.48 27.20 2.59
C ASN A 54 -15.23 27.69 3.85
N LYS A 55 -14.85 27.16 4.99
CA LYS A 55 -15.40 27.53 6.30
C LYS A 55 -14.57 28.62 7.03
N SER A 56 -13.63 29.28 6.36
CA SER A 56 -12.70 30.24 6.99
C SER A 56 -13.42 31.37 7.72
N ASN A 57 -14.49 31.93 7.15
CA ASN A 57 -15.30 32.96 7.78
C ASN A 57 -16.03 32.42 9.00
N ALA A 58 -16.66 31.25 8.91
CA ALA A 58 -17.32 30.62 10.03
C ALA A 58 -16.34 30.43 11.21
N TYR A 59 -15.17 29.86 10.96
CA TYR A 59 -14.15 29.66 12.00
C TYR A 59 -13.64 30.98 12.59
N LYS A 60 -13.52 32.07 11.81
CA LYS A 60 -13.14 33.40 12.31
C LYS A 60 -14.14 33.91 13.33
N PHE A 61 -15.44 33.75 13.09
CA PHE A 61 -16.49 34.18 14.01
C PHE A 61 -16.63 33.21 15.21
N MET A 62 -16.58 31.91 14.97
CA MET A 62 -16.64 30.91 16.05
C MET A 62 -15.52 31.06 17.09
N ARG A 63 -14.34 31.53 16.69
CA ARG A 63 -13.22 31.86 17.60
C ARG A 63 -13.53 32.99 18.59
N ARG A 64 -14.57 33.78 18.33
CA ARG A 64 -15.04 34.84 19.24
C ARG A 64 -16.11 34.36 20.24
N THR A 65 -16.52 33.11 20.13
CA THR A 65 -17.47 32.45 21.01
C THR A 65 -16.74 31.60 22.05
N ASN A 66 -17.49 30.98 22.96
CA ASN A 66 -16.95 30.04 23.95
C ASN A 66 -16.64 28.64 23.38
N LEU A 67 -16.86 28.44 22.06
CA LEU A 67 -16.54 27.18 21.39
C LEU A 67 -15.01 26.99 21.32
N LYS A 68 -14.57 25.77 21.53
CA LYS A 68 -13.15 25.41 21.53
C LYS A 68 -12.72 24.86 20.20
N GLU A 69 -11.71 25.49 19.60
CA GLU A 69 -11.15 25.03 18.33
C GLU A 69 -10.36 23.74 18.56
N MET A 70 -10.84 22.64 17.98
CA MET A 70 -10.19 21.34 18.04
C MET A 70 -10.31 20.59 16.72
N TYR A 71 -9.26 19.80 16.41
CA TYR A 71 -9.19 18.96 15.23
C TYR A 71 -8.60 17.61 15.60
N ILE A 72 -9.26 16.53 15.20
CA ILE A 72 -8.79 15.17 15.45
C ILE A 72 -8.11 14.57 14.22
N VAL A 73 -7.02 13.85 14.44
CA VAL A 73 -6.41 12.93 13.48
C VAL A 73 -6.23 11.60 14.17
N ARG A 74 -6.84 10.56 13.66
CA ARG A 74 -6.84 9.21 14.23
C ARG A 74 -6.36 8.17 13.23
N TYR A 75 -5.61 7.20 13.75
CA TYR A 75 -5.22 5.98 13.06
C TYR A 75 -5.43 4.81 14.02
N ALA A 76 -6.44 4.01 13.77
CA ALA A 76 -6.92 2.96 14.67
C ALA A 76 -7.21 3.53 16.09
N ASP A 77 -6.49 3.07 17.10
CA ASP A 77 -6.55 3.52 18.49
C ASP A 77 -5.67 4.75 18.81
N ASP A 78 -4.67 5.01 17.97
CA ASP A 78 -3.80 6.18 18.11
C ASP A 78 -4.48 7.44 17.54
N PHE A 79 -4.62 8.48 18.35
CA PHE A 79 -5.16 9.75 17.87
C PHE A 79 -4.40 10.97 18.41
N ARG A 80 -4.56 12.09 17.74
CA ARG A 80 -4.05 13.42 18.13
C ARG A 80 -5.15 14.44 17.99
N ILE A 81 -5.33 15.26 19.03
CA ILE A 81 -6.25 16.39 18.99
C ILE A 81 -5.44 17.66 19.06
N PHE A 82 -5.63 18.54 18.09
CA PHE A 82 -4.95 19.82 17.99
C PHE A 82 -5.83 20.91 18.56
N CYS A 83 -5.31 21.65 19.55
CA CYS A 83 -5.94 22.80 20.20
C CYS A 83 -5.06 24.03 20.05
N ARG A 84 -5.63 25.23 20.22
CA ARG A 84 -4.87 26.48 20.08
C ARG A 84 -4.03 26.81 21.31
N THR A 85 -4.56 26.58 22.49
CA THR A 85 -3.96 26.96 23.77
C THR A 85 -3.77 25.75 24.66
N LYS A 86 -2.92 25.88 25.67
CA LYS A 86 -2.71 24.83 26.68
C LYS A 86 -3.98 24.57 27.48
N ASP A 87 -4.68 25.63 27.93
CA ASP A 87 -5.92 25.52 28.68
C ASP A 87 -7.02 24.77 27.89
N GLU A 88 -7.18 25.10 26.59
CA GLU A 88 -8.10 24.37 25.73
C GLU A 88 -7.70 22.89 25.60
N ALA A 89 -6.40 22.58 25.49
CA ALA A 89 -5.92 21.21 25.41
C ALA A 89 -6.17 20.42 26.72
N GLU A 90 -5.99 21.05 27.89
CA GLU A 90 -6.26 20.43 29.19
C GLU A 90 -7.76 20.13 29.38
N ARG A 91 -8.62 21.08 29.03
CA ARG A 91 -10.09 20.88 29.09
C ARG A 91 -10.54 19.83 28.05
N THR A 92 -9.99 19.85 26.85
CA THR A 92 -10.30 18.85 25.81
C THR A 92 -9.84 17.46 26.25
N MET A 93 -8.65 17.33 26.81
CA MET A 93 -8.16 16.04 27.32
C MET A 93 -9.09 15.47 28.39
N LYS A 94 -9.51 16.30 29.34
CA LYS A 94 -10.48 15.89 30.39
C LYS A 94 -11.81 15.45 29.77
N ALA A 95 -12.38 16.25 28.89
CA ALA A 95 -13.66 15.95 28.25
C ALA A 95 -13.61 14.68 27.38
N VAL A 96 -12.53 14.48 26.60
CA VAL A 96 -12.34 13.27 25.77
C VAL A 96 -12.18 12.03 26.66
N THR A 97 -11.38 12.13 27.73
CA THR A 97 -11.18 11.00 28.64
C THR A 97 -12.50 10.58 29.30
N GLN A 98 -13.27 11.57 29.78
CA GLN A 98 -14.57 11.31 30.36
C GLN A 98 -15.56 10.74 29.37
N TRP A 99 -15.62 11.30 28.15
CA TRP A 99 -16.51 10.83 27.09
C TRP A 99 -16.21 9.40 26.67
N LEU A 100 -14.92 9.05 26.51
CA LEU A 100 -14.50 7.67 26.17
C LEU A 100 -14.92 6.67 27.26
N MET A 101 -14.78 7.05 28.53
CA MET A 101 -15.17 6.20 29.65
C MET A 101 -16.69 6.03 29.75
N GLU A 102 -17.43 7.11 29.65
CA GLU A 102 -18.89 7.10 29.83
C GLU A 102 -19.62 6.49 28.60
N ARG A 103 -19.15 6.79 27.39
CA ARG A 103 -19.85 6.42 26.17
C ARG A 103 -19.37 5.08 25.60
N LEU A 104 -18.08 4.83 25.61
CA LEU A 104 -17.48 3.65 24.97
C LEU A 104 -16.89 2.67 25.99
N HIS A 105 -16.89 2.99 27.29
CA HIS A 105 -16.26 2.21 28.36
C HIS A 105 -14.78 1.91 28.09
N LEU A 106 -14.08 2.88 27.45
CA LEU A 106 -12.66 2.79 27.10
C LEU A 106 -11.83 3.67 28.01
N GLU A 107 -10.77 3.07 28.56
CA GLU A 107 -9.81 3.77 29.41
C GLU A 107 -8.65 4.32 28.58
N VAL A 108 -8.27 5.56 28.84
CA VAL A 108 -7.12 6.21 28.19
C VAL A 108 -5.86 5.87 28.99
N SER A 109 -4.80 5.43 28.31
CA SER A 109 -3.52 5.11 28.95
C SER A 109 -2.87 6.36 29.56
N PRO A 110 -2.71 6.45 30.88
CA PRO A 110 -2.13 7.63 31.53
C PRO A 110 -0.66 7.86 31.13
N THR A 111 0.07 6.78 30.87
CA THR A 111 1.50 6.83 30.53
C THR A 111 1.76 7.32 29.11
N LYS A 112 0.82 7.09 28.19
CA LYS A 112 0.94 7.47 26.77
C LYS A 112 0.25 8.80 26.45
N THR A 113 -0.73 9.21 27.26
CA THR A 113 -1.52 10.43 27.03
C THR A 113 -0.82 11.63 27.64
N ARG A 114 -0.53 12.62 26.79
CA ARG A 114 0.17 13.84 27.22
C ARG A 114 -0.17 15.02 26.33
N ILE A 115 -0.12 16.22 26.91
CA ILE A 115 -0.20 17.48 26.17
C ILE A 115 1.21 17.90 25.75
N VAL A 116 1.39 18.18 24.47
CA VAL A 116 2.66 18.58 23.89
C VAL A 116 2.53 19.93 23.21
N ASN A 117 3.35 20.91 23.61
CA ASN A 117 3.47 22.16 22.87
C ASN A 117 4.38 21.96 21.65
N VAL A 118 3.79 21.84 20.48
CA VAL A 118 4.50 21.57 19.23
C VAL A 118 5.43 22.70 18.75
N LYS A 119 5.38 23.92 19.35
CA LYS A 119 6.36 24.98 19.11
C LYS A 119 7.66 24.75 19.87
N HIS A 120 7.63 24.00 20.98
CA HIS A 120 8.79 23.80 21.84
C HIS A 120 9.33 22.36 21.77
N ARG A 121 8.45 21.36 21.66
CA ARG A 121 8.80 19.94 21.66
C ARG A 121 8.28 19.22 20.42
N TYR A 122 8.96 18.15 20.03
CA TYR A 122 8.45 17.25 18.99
C TYR A 122 7.26 16.46 19.50
N SER A 123 6.24 16.34 18.65
CA SER A 123 5.14 15.39 18.82
C SER A 123 5.38 14.21 17.88
N GLU A 124 5.30 13.00 18.40
CA GLU A 124 5.48 11.77 17.61
C GLU A 124 4.12 11.17 17.26
N PHE A 125 3.97 10.76 16.00
CA PHE A 125 2.79 10.07 15.50
C PHE A 125 3.15 9.18 14.30
N LEU A 126 2.75 7.91 14.32
CA LEU A 126 2.96 6.93 13.24
C LEU A 126 4.42 6.83 12.77
N GLY A 127 5.36 6.89 13.69
CA GLY A 127 6.79 6.80 13.37
C GLY A 127 7.41 8.10 12.83
N PHE A 128 6.65 9.18 12.79
CA PHE A 128 7.13 10.52 12.47
C PHE A 128 7.18 11.38 13.73
N LYS A 129 8.15 12.28 13.80
CA LYS A 129 8.17 13.38 14.78
C LYS A 129 8.00 14.70 14.05
N MET A 130 7.16 15.59 14.61
CA MET A 130 6.86 16.88 14.02
C MET A 130 6.98 18.00 15.03
N LYS A 131 7.44 19.17 14.57
CA LYS A 131 7.57 20.38 15.38
C LYS A 131 7.31 21.59 14.49
N VAL A 132 6.79 22.66 15.10
CA VAL A 132 6.55 23.95 14.45
C VAL A 132 7.78 24.85 14.60
N PHE A 133 8.23 25.41 13.50
CA PHE A 133 9.34 26.39 13.44
C PHE A 133 8.84 27.72 12.92
N ARG A 134 9.39 28.79 13.44
CA ARG A 134 9.19 30.14 12.88
C ARG A 134 10.14 30.34 11.70
N ARG A 135 9.61 30.76 10.55
CA ARG A 135 10.38 31.12 9.36
C ARG A 135 9.90 32.49 8.89
N ALA A 136 10.70 33.51 9.13
CA ALA A 136 10.29 34.90 8.99
C ALA A 136 8.96 35.15 9.71
N ASP A 137 7.93 35.60 9.03
CA ASP A 137 6.61 35.92 9.60
C ASP A 137 5.63 34.75 9.63
N LYS A 138 6.08 33.56 9.22
CA LYS A 138 5.22 32.39 9.12
C LYS A 138 5.70 31.24 10.02
N TYR A 139 4.74 30.44 10.49
CA TYR A 139 5.04 29.16 11.13
C TYR A 139 4.98 28.04 10.11
N VAL A 140 5.98 27.19 10.09
CA VAL A 140 6.08 26.01 9.22
C VAL A 140 6.25 24.74 10.06
N ILE A 141 5.61 23.67 9.66
CA ILE A 141 5.79 22.36 10.30
C ILE A 141 6.97 21.67 9.60
N LYS A 142 7.94 21.21 10.39
CA LYS A 142 8.98 20.28 9.95
C LYS A 142 8.73 18.92 10.56
N SER A 143 8.86 17.89 9.75
CA SER A 143 8.72 16.50 10.19
C SER A 143 9.97 15.69 9.80
N HIS A 144 10.33 14.81 10.70
CA HIS A 144 11.43 13.86 10.59
C HIS A 144 10.92 12.44 10.84
N VAL A 145 11.73 11.45 10.59
CA VAL A 145 11.55 10.10 11.12
C VAL A 145 11.67 10.15 12.64
N GLY A 146 10.83 9.42 13.38
CA GLY A 146 10.91 9.32 14.84
C GLY A 146 12.27 8.76 15.28
N ASP A 147 12.79 9.20 16.44
CA ASP A 147 14.15 8.83 16.86
C ASP A 147 14.33 7.33 17.02
N LYS A 148 13.36 6.66 17.64
CA LYS A 148 13.38 5.19 17.80
C LYS A 148 13.36 4.46 16.47
N GLN A 149 12.53 4.92 15.53
CA GLN A 149 12.40 4.33 14.21
C GLN A 149 13.65 4.56 13.36
N LEU A 150 14.27 5.74 13.49
CA LEU A 150 15.50 6.07 12.79
C LEU A 150 16.65 5.18 13.27
N GLU A 151 16.76 4.98 14.59
CA GLU A 151 17.78 4.10 15.17
C GLU A 151 17.54 2.63 14.81
N HIS A 152 16.29 2.16 14.87
CA HIS A 152 15.94 0.81 14.40
C HIS A 152 16.27 0.61 12.91
N ALA A 153 15.96 1.60 12.08
CA ALA A 153 16.32 1.56 10.65
C ALA A 153 17.84 1.53 10.45
N ARG A 154 18.59 2.29 11.24
CA ARG A 154 20.07 2.27 11.24
C ARG A 154 20.62 0.89 11.55
N GLN A 155 20.17 0.30 12.65
CA GLN A 155 20.58 -1.04 13.08
C GLN A 155 20.26 -2.09 12.02
N LYS A 156 19.05 -2.07 11.49
CA LYS A 156 18.61 -3.00 10.44
C LYS A 156 19.43 -2.89 9.17
N LEU A 157 19.70 -1.66 8.70
CA LEU A 157 20.51 -1.42 7.50
C LEU A 157 21.98 -1.78 7.71
N VAL A 158 22.57 -1.44 8.86
CA VAL A 158 23.95 -1.76 9.20
C VAL A 158 24.14 -3.27 9.34
N THR A 159 23.22 -3.97 10.00
CA THR A 159 23.23 -5.42 10.11
C THR A 159 23.16 -6.07 8.72
N GLN A 160 22.27 -5.58 7.87
CA GLN A 160 22.14 -6.11 6.51
C GLN A 160 23.36 -5.79 5.63
N ALA A 161 24.01 -4.63 5.83
CA ALA A 161 25.27 -4.30 5.19
C ALA A 161 26.40 -5.26 5.60
N LYS A 162 26.47 -5.65 6.89
CA LYS A 162 27.41 -6.69 7.38
C LYS A 162 27.12 -8.06 6.75
N ASN A 163 25.84 -8.41 6.53
CA ASN A 163 25.48 -9.64 5.84
C ASN A 163 25.86 -9.64 4.34
N ILE A 164 25.94 -8.48 3.69
CA ILE A 164 26.52 -8.38 2.34
C ILE A 164 28.02 -8.69 2.37
N ILE A 165 28.75 -8.19 3.38
CA ILE A 165 30.20 -8.41 3.54
C ILE A 165 30.50 -9.88 3.88
N HIS A 166 29.69 -10.44 4.77
CA HIS A 166 29.79 -11.83 5.24
C HIS A 166 28.42 -12.53 5.06
N PRO A 167 28.16 -13.09 3.87
CA PRO A 167 26.88 -13.72 3.59
C PRO A 167 26.57 -14.88 4.55
N ARG A 168 25.32 -14.99 4.97
CA ARG A 168 24.84 -16.09 5.80
C ARG A 168 24.90 -17.40 5.03
N LYS A 169 25.15 -18.53 5.72
CA LYS A 169 25.32 -19.86 5.12
C LYS A 169 24.16 -20.26 4.17
N GLU A 170 22.97 -19.80 4.46
CA GLU A 170 21.73 -20.13 3.71
C GLU A 170 21.47 -19.19 2.54
N LYS A 171 22.25 -18.10 2.39
CA LYS A 171 22.01 -17.06 1.36
C LYS A 171 23.30 -16.68 0.65
N HIS A 172 23.20 -16.60 -0.69
CA HIS A 172 24.29 -16.03 -1.49
C HIS A 172 24.35 -14.51 -1.34
N GLU A 173 25.51 -13.91 -1.56
CA GLU A 173 25.75 -12.46 -1.50
C GLU A 173 24.69 -11.65 -2.31
N ARG A 174 24.30 -12.13 -3.51
CA ARG A 174 23.23 -11.54 -4.32
C ARG A 174 21.90 -11.48 -3.56
N GLY A 175 21.56 -12.51 -2.79
CA GLY A 175 20.34 -12.57 -1.97
C GLY A 175 20.40 -11.56 -0.81
N GLU A 176 21.54 -11.35 -0.21
CA GLU A 176 21.72 -10.36 0.86
C GLU A 176 21.62 -8.92 0.32
N ILE A 177 22.17 -8.66 -0.89
CA ILE A 177 22.00 -7.36 -1.58
C ILE A 177 20.52 -7.11 -1.91
N SER A 178 19.82 -8.10 -2.43
CA SER A 178 18.39 -7.99 -2.73
C SER A 178 17.57 -7.66 -1.49
N LEU A 179 17.86 -8.31 -0.36
CA LEU A 179 17.20 -8.01 0.92
C LEU A 179 17.51 -6.60 1.42
N TYR A 180 18.77 -6.17 1.34
CA TYR A 180 19.18 -4.80 1.66
C TYR A 180 18.39 -3.78 0.81
N ASN A 181 18.34 -4.00 -0.49
CA ASN A 181 17.62 -3.13 -1.43
C ASN A 181 16.11 -3.05 -1.12
N SER A 182 15.50 -4.17 -0.75
CA SER A 182 14.10 -4.21 -0.32
C SER A 182 13.85 -3.39 0.94
N ILE A 183 14.76 -3.45 1.93
CA ILE A 183 14.70 -2.62 3.14
C ILE A 183 14.80 -1.13 2.78
N VAL A 184 15.76 -0.77 1.90
CA VAL A 184 15.94 0.62 1.44
C VAL A 184 14.68 1.15 0.77
N VAL A 185 14.12 0.38 -0.18
CA VAL A 185 12.88 0.78 -0.89
C VAL A 185 11.73 0.97 0.09
N GLY A 186 11.52 0.03 1.02
CA GLY A 186 10.45 0.11 2.01
C GLY A 186 10.58 1.32 2.92
N LEU A 187 11.78 1.62 3.43
CA LEU A 187 12.03 2.80 4.26
C LEU A 187 11.82 4.10 3.48
N GLN A 188 12.33 4.17 2.25
CA GLN A 188 12.17 5.34 1.41
C GLN A 188 10.70 5.60 1.06
N ASP A 189 9.94 4.57 0.69
CA ASP A 189 8.55 4.72 0.28
C ASP A 189 7.64 5.08 1.45
N TYR A 190 7.90 4.57 2.66
CA TYR A 190 7.13 4.91 3.85
C TYR A 190 7.43 6.34 4.34
N TYR A 191 8.71 6.71 4.46
CA TYR A 191 9.10 7.97 5.09
C TYR A 191 9.27 9.17 4.14
N ARG A 192 9.13 8.98 2.82
CA ARG A 192 9.29 10.07 1.82
C ARG A 192 8.41 11.29 2.04
N ILE A 193 7.36 11.18 2.85
CA ILE A 193 6.45 12.28 3.19
C ILE A 193 6.97 13.17 4.32
N ALA A 194 8.02 12.79 5.04
CA ALA A 194 8.66 13.64 6.04
C ALA A 194 9.38 14.81 5.35
N THR A 195 9.15 16.02 5.81
CA THR A 195 9.73 17.24 5.16
C THR A 195 11.25 17.30 5.21
N CYS A 196 11.87 16.70 6.23
CA CYS A 196 13.32 16.63 6.41
C CYS A 196 13.91 15.25 6.12
N ILE A 197 13.24 14.42 5.32
CA ILE A 197 13.65 13.05 5.03
C ILE A 197 15.06 12.94 4.44
N SER A 198 15.49 13.93 3.67
CA SER A 198 16.83 13.93 3.08
C SER A 198 17.93 13.99 4.14
N GLU A 199 17.71 14.72 5.23
CA GLU A 199 18.65 14.83 6.36
C GLU A 199 18.73 13.48 7.10
N ASP A 200 17.57 12.89 7.40
CA ASP A 200 17.46 11.61 8.11
C ASP A 200 18.12 10.48 7.31
N CYS A 201 17.78 10.36 6.03
CA CYS A 201 18.35 9.34 5.15
C CYS A 201 19.82 9.57 4.84
N SER A 202 20.30 10.82 4.81
CA SER A 202 21.74 11.11 4.69
C SER A 202 22.53 10.62 5.91
N SER A 203 21.95 10.76 7.11
CA SER A 203 22.55 10.20 8.33
C SER A 203 22.64 8.68 8.28
N LEU A 204 21.56 7.99 7.86
CA LEU A 204 21.58 6.53 7.68
C LEU A 204 22.58 6.11 6.61
N GLY A 205 22.63 6.85 5.49
CA GLY A 205 23.54 6.57 4.37
C GLY A 205 25.00 6.64 4.78
N ARG A 206 25.40 7.61 5.59
CA ARG A 206 26.77 7.70 6.13
C ARG A 206 27.13 6.45 6.92
N SER A 207 26.27 6.03 7.85
CA SER A 207 26.53 4.83 8.68
C SER A 207 26.69 3.57 7.83
N VAL A 208 25.81 3.36 6.86
CA VAL A 208 25.83 2.19 5.97
C VAL A 208 27.05 2.21 5.05
N MET A 209 27.33 3.35 4.43
CA MET A 209 28.46 3.48 3.50
C MET A 209 29.81 3.29 4.19
N THR A 210 29.96 3.75 5.44
CA THR A 210 31.17 3.48 6.23
C THR A 210 31.38 1.99 6.41
N VAL A 211 30.32 1.23 6.76
CA VAL A 211 30.41 -0.22 6.95
C VAL A 211 30.76 -0.92 5.64
N LEU A 212 30.04 -0.62 4.55
CA LEU A 212 30.29 -1.24 3.24
C LEU A 212 31.68 -0.90 2.69
N THR A 213 32.11 0.37 2.79
CA THR A 213 33.42 0.78 2.29
C THR A 213 34.56 0.09 3.04
N ASN A 214 34.46 0.00 4.35
CA ASN A 214 35.48 -0.64 5.15
C ASN A 214 35.49 -2.17 5.00
N GLY A 215 34.27 -2.78 4.98
CA GLY A 215 34.15 -4.24 4.92
C GLY A 215 34.42 -4.85 3.54
N LEU A 216 34.22 -4.07 2.46
CA LEU A 216 34.49 -4.51 1.09
C LEU A 216 35.85 -3.99 0.55
N LYS A 217 36.72 -3.46 1.43
CA LYS A 217 38.06 -3.04 1.07
C LYS A 217 38.95 -4.27 0.89
N GLU A 218 39.72 -4.30 -0.18
CA GLU A 218 40.74 -5.32 -0.50
C GLU A 218 42.15 -4.73 -0.44
N ARG A 219 43.19 -5.60 -0.44
CA ARG A 219 44.60 -5.15 -0.44
C ARG A 219 44.91 -4.24 -1.64
N GLN A 220 44.30 -4.51 -2.78
CA GLN A 220 44.45 -3.72 -4.01
C GLN A 220 43.07 -3.22 -4.49
N GLY A 221 42.49 -2.26 -3.76
CA GLY A 221 41.22 -1.62 -4.19
C GLY A 221 40.03 -1.90 -3.31
N SER A 222 38.85 -2.04 -3.90
CA SER A 222 37.59 -2.27 -3.22
C SER A 222 36.64 -3.10 -4.08
N ARG A 223 35.87 -3.98 -3.43
CA ARG A 223 34.74 -4.67 -4.07
C ARG A 223 33.54 -3.75 -4.28
N LEU A 224 33.48 -2.61 -3.56
CA LEU A 224 32.42 -1.63 -3.75
C LEU A 224 32.80 -0.68 -4.89
N VAL A 225 32.20 -0.87 -6.07
CA VAL A 225 32.56 -0.19 -7.32
C VAL A 225 31.42 0.70 -7.83
N ARG A 226 31.73 1.54 -8.82
CA ARG A 226 30.76 2.47 -9.44
C ARG A 226 29.98 1.85 -10.61
N ASN A 227 30.54 0.85 -11.24
CA ASN A 227 30.01 0.20 -12.44
C ASN A 227 29.62 -1.24 -12.14
N GLY A 228 28.56 -1.73 -12.74
CA GLY A 228 28.07 -3.09 -12.62
C GLY A 228 27.07 -3.42 -13.72
N ARG A 229 26.13 -4.33 -13.50
CA ARG A 229 25.13 -4.69 -14.49
C ARG A 229 24.24 -3.51 -14.88
N LYS A 230 23.64 -3.61 -16.07
CA LYS A 230 22.64 -2.65 -16.54
C LYS A 230 21.45 -2.61 -15.57
N LEU A 231 21.01 -1.40 -15.22
CA LEU A 231 19.86 -1.19 -14.35
C LEU A 231 18.56 -1.61 -15.05
N THR A 232 17.65 -2.18 -14.28
CA THR A 232 16.27 -2.40 -14.70
C THR A 232 15.54 -1.07 -14.91
N VAL A 233 14.37 -1.11 -15.55
CA VAL A 233 13.53 0.10 -15.75
C VAL A 233 13.23 0.80 -14.43
N PHE A 234 12.83 0.05 -13.42
CA PHE A 234 12.55 0.57 -12.06
C PHE A 234 13.79 1.21 -11.43
N GLU A 235 14.92 0.52 -11.43
CA GLU A 235 16.18 1.00 -10.87
C GLU A 235 16.67 2.26 -11.58
N SER A 236 16.57 2.30 -12.91
CA SER A 236 16.95 3.45 -13.71
C SER A 236 16.09 4.66 -13.42
N GLN A 237 14.78 4.49 -13.29
CA GLN A 237 13.86 5.58 -12.93
C GLN A 237 14.12 6.12 -11.51
N LYS A 238 14.33 5.22 -10.54
CA LYS A 238 14.46 5.60 -9.13
C LYS A 238 15.87 6.06 -8.77
N TYR A 239 16.91 5.39 -9.26
CA TYR A 239 18.31 5.58 -8.84
C TYR A 239 19.28 5.94 -9.96
N GLY A 240 18.89 5.90 -11.23
CA GLY A 240 19.78 6.08 -12.38
C GLY A 240 20.55 7.42 -12.41
N LYS A 241 20.01 8.45 -11.78
CA LYS A 241 20.67 9.76 -11.65
C LYS A 241 21.51 9.90 -10.36
N SER A 242 21.63 8.86 -9.55
CA SER A 242 22.31 8.92 -8.25
C SER A 242 23.82 8.71 -8.41
N LYS A 243 24.61 9.70 -8.02
CA LYS A 243 26.06 9.59 -7.91
C LYS A 243 26.52 8.66 -6.75
N SER A 244 25.60 8.31 -5.86
CA SER A 244 25.87 7.47 -4.68
C SER A 244 25.57 5.98 -4.92
N LEU A 245 25.05 5.62 -6.10
CA LEU A 245 24.82 4.23 -6.46
C LEU A 245 26.16 3.48 -6.53
N ARG A 246 26.21 2.29 -5.95
CA ARG A 246 27.39 1.41 -5.94
C ARG A 246 26.96 0.01 -6.32
N TYR A 247 27.95 -0.80 -6.70
CA TYR A 247 27.79 -2.19 -7.08
C TYR A 247 28.82 -3.03 -6.30
N VAL A 248 28.53 -4.29 -6.10
CA VAL A 248 29.47 -5.23 -5.47
C VAL A 248 30.13 -6.06 -6.56
N LYS A 249 31.46 -5.92 -6.71
CA LYS A 249 32.27 -6.69 -7.67
C LYS A 249 32.12 -8.19 -7.43
N GLY A 250 31.91 -8.94 -8.49
CA GLY A 250 31.65 -10.39 -8.44
C GLY A 250 30.17 -10.75 -8.53
N THR A 251 29.27 -9.93 -8.01
CA THR A 251 27.82 -10.07 -8.23
C THR A 251 27.29 -9.08 -9.25
N ASP A 252 28.00 -7.95 -9.42
CA ASP A 252 27.63 -6.79 -10.24
C ASP A 252 26.24 -6.23 -9.92
N GLU A 253 25.67 -6.58 -8.76
CA GLU A 253 24.36 -6.10 -8.31
C GLU A 253 24.47 -4.69 -7.69
N PRO A 254 23.48 -3.83 -7.98
CA PRO A 254 23.42 -2.48 -7.41
C PRO A 254 23.04 -2.52 -5.93
N VAL A 255 23.72 -1.73 -5.12
CA VAL A 255 23.37 -1.42 -3.74
C VAL A 255 22.68 -0.07 -3.71
N TYR A 256 21.40 -0.04 -3.36
CA TYR A 256 20.61 1.16 -3.44
C TYR A 256 21.00 2.18 -2.36
N PRO A 257 21.25 3.44 -2.75
CA PRO A 257 21.63 4.47 -1.80
C PRO A 257 20.42 4.95 -0.99
N ILE A 258 20.36 4.62 0.30
CA ILE A 258 19.29 5.10 1.19
C ILE A 258 19.22 6.65 1.23
N SER A 259 20.34 7.33 1.08
CA SER A 259 20.44 8.80 1.06
C SER A 259 19.83 9.44 -0.19
N TYR A 260 19.62 8.67 -1.27
CA TYR A 260 19.04 9.20 -2.50
C TYR A 260 17.52 9.16 -2.45
N ILE A 261 16.96 10.15 -1.78
CA ILE A 261 15.51 10.28 -1.60
C ILE A 261 15.08 11.74 -1.80
N ARG A 262 13.88 11.93 -2.33
CA ARG A 262 13.21 13.22 -2.44
C ARG A 262 11.94 13.22 -1.62
N HIS A 263 11.68 14.34 -0.93
CA HIS A 263 10.41 14.57 -0.28
C HIS A 263 9.26 14.46 -1.29
N SER A 264 8.21 13.80 -0.90
CA SER A 264 6.98 13.67 -1.68
C SER A 264 5.82 14.22 -0.87
N ILE A 265 5.02 15.07 -1.48
CA ILE A 265 3.81 15.59 -0.84
C ILE A 265 2.88 14.42 -0.52
N PRO A 266 2.34 14.31 0.71
CA PRO A 266 1.38 13.28 1.05
C PRO A 266 0.18 13.33 0.11
N LEU A 267 -0.32 12.15 -0.26
CA LEU A 267 -1.56 12.05 -1.02
C LEU A 267 -2.71 12.57 -0.15
N SER A 268 -3.21 13.76 -0.46
CA SER A 268 -4.43 14.26 0.16
C SER A 268 -5.65 13.80 -0.64
N ARG A 269 -6.54 13.05 -0.01
CA ARG A 269 -7.84 12.75 -0.63
C ARG A 269 -8.71 14.01 -0.56
N LYS A 270 -9.36 14.35 -1.67
CA LYS A 270 -10.40 15.37 -1.66
C LYS A 270 -11.51 14.91 -0.71
N ARG A 271 -12.05 15.78 0.15
CA ARG A 271 -13.18 15.42 1.05
C ARG A 271 -14.39 14.86 0.31
N ALA A 272 -14.58 15.28 -0.95
CA ALA A 272 -15.62 14.71 -1.81
C ALA A 272 -15.39 13.23 -2.15
N ILE A 273 -14.14 12.70 -2.01
CA ILE A 273 -13.81 11.30 -2.26
C ILE A 273 -13.91 10.55 -0.93
N ASN A 274 -15.07 9.98 -0.65
CA ASN A 274 -15.37 9.25 0.58
C ASN A 274 -16.29 8.05 0.30
N CYS A 275 -16.38 7.12 1.25
CA CYS A 275 -17.21 5.92 1.11
C CYS A 275 -18.69 6.15 1.43
N TYR A 276 -19.08 7.34 1.91
CA TYR A 276 -20.42 7.60 2.44
C TYR A 276 -21.39 8.15 1.38
N THR A 277 -20.88 8.81 0.36
CA THR A 277 -21.72 9.36 -0.73
C THR A 277 -21.52 8.60 -2.04
N PRO A 278 -22.55 8.51 -2.93
CA PRO A 278 -22.42 7.86 -4.25
C PRO A 278 -21.29 8.45 -5.09
N THR A 279 -21.17 9.77 -5.14
CA THR A 279 -20.11 10.51 -5.84
C THR A 279 -18.74 10.27 -5.24
N GLY A 280 -18.66 10.21 -3.90
CA GLY A 280 -17.42 9.90 -3.18
C GLY A 280 -16.94 8.48 -3.44
N ARG A 281 -17.84 7.50 -3.40
CA ARG A 281 -17.55 6.11 -3.77
C ARG A 281 -17.07 6.00 -5.21
N LYS A 282 -17.74 6.67 -6.16
CA LYS A 282 -17.27 6.70 -7.54
C LYS A 282 -15.83 7.23 -7.65
N GLY A 283 -15.52 8.35 -6.99
CA GLY A 283 -14.16 8.90 -6.98
C GLY A 283 -13.11 7.98 -6.33
N LEU A 284 -13.48 7.17 -5.33
CA LEU A 284 -12.61 6.11 -4.78
C LEU A 284 -12.36 5.02 -5.83
N HIS A 285 -13.41 4.62 -6.53
CA HIS A 285 -13.38 3.53 -7.51
C HIS A 285 -12.59 3.92 -8.76
N ASP A 286 -12.72 5.14 -9.25
CA ASP A 286 -11.96 5.65 -10.39
C ASP A 286 -10.43 5.60 -10.16
N ASN A 287 -10.00 5.77 -8.91
CA ASN A 287 -8.58 5.66 -8.53
C ASN A 287 -8.05 4.23 -8.43
N LEU A 288 -8.93 3.24 -8.22
CA LEU A 288 -8.52 1.84 -8.07
C LEU A 288 -8.20 1.17 -9.42
N LYS A 289 -8.55 1.79 -10.55
CA LYS A 289 -8.39 1.22 -11.91
C LYS A 289 -9.04 -0.18 -12.07
N ILE A 290 -10.05 -0.48 -11.26
CA ILE A 290 -10.80 -1.74 -11.24
C ILE A 290 -12.26 -1.43 -11.56
N ASN A 291 -12.92 -2.30 -12.31
CA ASN A 291 -14.37 -2.23 -12.49
C ASN A 291 -15.07 -2.68 -11.20
N VAL A 292 -15.43 -1.71 -10.36
CA VAL A 292 -16.03 -1.98 -9.05
C VAL A 292 -17.43 -2.57 -9.17
N ASN A 293 -18.20 -2.18 -10.19
CA ASN A 293 -19.51 -2.77 -10.40
C ASN A 293 -19.41 -4.27 -10.66
N LEU A 294 -18.41 -4.67 -11.46
CA LEU A 294 -18.13 -6.09 -11.71
C LEU A 294 -17.63 -6.80 -10.45
N MET A 295 -16.80 -6.16 -9.64
CA MET A 295 -16.35 -6.71 -8.36
C MET A 295 -17.53 -6.90 -7.41
N LEU A 296 -18.44 -5.92 -7.28
CA LEU A 296 -19.62 -6.04 -6.44
C LEU A 296 -20.58 -7.13 -6.96
N ALA A 297 -20.73 -7.26 -8.28
CA ALA A 297 -21.50 -8.34 -8.87
C ALA A 297 -20.86 -9.70 -8.56
N LEU A 298 -19.53 -9.81 -8.65
CA LEU A 298 -18.79 -11.01 -8.30
C LEU A 298 -18.96 -11.40 -6.82
N MET A 299 -18.96 -10.41 -5.90
CA MET A 299 -19.22 -10.63 -4.47
C MET A 299 -20.63 -11.15 -4.18
N ARG A 300 -21.62 -10.72 -4.95
CA ARG A 300 -23.04 -11.14 -4.78
C ARG A 300 -23.35 -12.48 -5.42
N GLN A 301 -22.46 -13.01 -6.26
CA GLN A 301 -22.68 -14.34 -6.86
C GLN A 301 -22.61 -15.42 -5.79
N PRO A 302 -23.66 -16.28 -5.68
CA PRO A 302 -23.64 -17.42 -4.81
C PRO A 302 -22.54 -18.41 -5.29
N ILE A 303 -21.79 -18.94 -4.36
CA ILE A 303 -20.63 -19.79 -4.66
C ILE A 303 -21.01 -21.28 -4.70
N GLY A 304 -22.27 -21.60 -4.41
CA GLY A 304 -22.73 -22.98 -4.35
C GLY A 304 -21.93 -23.81 -3.33
N ASN A 305 -21.60 -25.06 -3.65
CA ASN A 305 -20.87 -25.98 -2.76
C ASN A 305 -19.34 -25.71 -2.68
N ARG A 306 -18.89 -24.47 -2.85
CA ARG A 306 -17.46 -24.11 -2.77
C ARG A 306 -17.09 -23.63 -1.38
N SER A 307 -15.80 -23.74 -1.03
CA SER A 307 -15.30 -23.28 0.28
C SER A 307 -15.38 -21.76 0.43
N VAL A 308 -15.55 -21.29 1.67
CA VAL A 308 -15.51 -19.86 2.01
C VAL A 308 -14.16 -19.25 1.60
N GLU A 309 -13.07 -20.01 1.79
CA GLU A 309 -11.72 -19.59 1.41
C GLU A 309 -11.61 -19.30 -0.09
N LEU A 310 -12.18 -20.15 -0.95
CA LEU A 310 -12.21 -19.90 -2.40
C LEU A 310 -13.01 -18.63 -2.74
N ALA A 311 -14.09 -18.36 -1.98
CA ALA A 311 -14.92 -17.19 -2.15
C ALA A 311 -14.14 -15.91 -1.91
N ASP A 312 -13.49 -15.84 -0.77
CA ASP A 312 -12.71 -14.67 -0.34
C ASP A 312 -11.49 -14.45 -1.22
N ASN A 313 -10.77 -15.54 -1.56
CA ASN A 313 -9.62 -15.49 -2.42
C ASN A 313 -9.96 -15.04 -3.84
N ARG A 314 -11.14 -15.38 -4.36
CA ARG A 314 -11.62 -14.94 -5.67
C ARG A 314 -11.71 -13.41 -5.75
N ILE A 315 -12.23 -12.75 -4.71
CA ILE A 315 -12.35 -11.30 -4.64
C ILE A 315 -10.96 -10.64 -4.48
N SER A 316 -10.13 -11.21 -3.62
CA SER A 316 -8.76 -10.76 -3.40
C SER A 316 -7.92 -10.83 -4.68
N LEU A 317 -8.03 -11.92 -5.44
CA LEU A 317 -7.38 -12.10 -6.74
C LEU A 317 -7.92 -11.13 -7.80
N PHE A 318 -9.23 -10.87 -7.83
CA PHE A 318 -9.81 -9.88 -8.75
C PHE A 318 -9.19 -8.49 -8.52
N SER A 319 -9.02 -8.11 -7.28
CA SER A 319 -8.36 -6.85 -6.91
C SER A 319 -6.87 -6.87 -7.26
N ALA A 320 -6.15 -7.92 -6.92
CA ALA A 320 -4.71 -8.05 -7.20
C ALA A 320 -4.38 -8.11 -8.70
N GLN A 321 -5.25 -8.71 -9.50
CA GLN A 321 -5.12 -8.78 -10.95
C GLN A 321 -5.74 -7.57 -11.68
N TYR A 322 -6.19 -6.54 -10.94
CA TYR A 322 -6.85 -5.35 -11.49
C TYR A 322 -8.04 -5.66 -12.40
N GLY A 323 -8.82 -6.70 -12.06
CA GLY A 323 -9.97 -7.14 -12.86
C GLY A 323 -9.59 -7.66 -14.24
N LYS A 324 -8.38 -8.23 -14.41
CA LYS A 324 -7.84 -8.73 -15.68
C LYS A 324 -7.54 -10.22 -15.63
N CYS A 325 -7.68 -10.88 -16.76
CA CYS A 325 -7.24 -12.26 -16.93
C CYS A 325 -5.71 -12.38 -16.80
N ALA A 326 -5.21 -13.30 -15.98
CA ALA A 326 -3.78 -13.47 -15.75
C ALA A 326 -2.99 -13.88 -17.01
N VAL A 327 -3.61 -14.62 -17.92
CA VAL A 327 -2.99 -15.08 -19.18
C VAL A 327 -3.05 -14.00 -20.26
N THR A 328 -4.24 -13.50 -20.59
CA THR A 328 -4.44 -12.55 -21.69
C THR A 328 -4.10 -11.11 -21.31
N GLY A 329 -4.19 -10.76 -20.02
CA GLY A 329 -4.09 -9.38 -19.55
C GLY A 329 -5.29 -8.49 -19.93
N MET A 330 -6.31 -9.04 -20.59
CA MET A 330 -7.53 -8.33 -20.94
C MET A 330 -8.44 -8.17 -19.73
N PRO A 331 -9.15 -7.02 -19.60
CA PRO A 331 -10.11 -6.83 -18.52
C PRO A 331 -11.31 -7.77 -18.70
N PHE A 332 -11.84 -8.28 -17.59
CA PHE A 332 -13.10 -8.99 -17.58
C PHE A 332 -14.26 -8.00 -17.79
N LEU A 333 -15.23 -8.38 -18.62
CA LEU A 333 -16.41 -7.56 -18.91
C LEU A 333 -17.62 -8.02 -18.10
N THR A 334 -17.77 -9.32 -17.88
CA THR A 334 -18.87 -9.93 -17.14
C THR A 334 -18.37 -10.88 -16.07
N THR A 335 -19.20 -11.20 -15.08
CA THR A 335 -18.89 -12.19 -14.04
C THR A 335 -18.76 -13.61 -14.59
N ASP A 336 -19.47 -13.92 -15.67
CA ASP A 336 -19.50 -15.26 -16.29
C ASP A 336 -18.21 -15.61 -17.03
N GLU A 337 -17.43 -14.57 -17.40
CA GLU A 337 -16.11 -14.77 -17.98
C GLU A 337 -15.05 -15.13 -16.95
N ILE A 338 -15.31 -14.86 -15.65
CA ILE A 338 -14.31 -14.99 -14.59
C ILE A 338 -14.29 -16.43 -14.08
N HIS A 339 -13.20 -17.13 -14.32
CA HIS A 339 -12.98 -18.45 -13.76
C HIS A 339 -11.80 -18.45 -12.78
N CYS A 340 -12.04 -18.94 -11.56
CA CYS A 340 -10.99 -19.15 -10.56
C CYS A 340 -10.36 -20.54 -10.80
N HIS A 341 -9.15 -20.52 -11.34
CA HIS A 341 -8.41 -21.73 -11.71
C HIS A 341 -7.42 -22.12 -10.62
N HIS A 342 -7.39 -23.43 -10.27
CA HIS A 342 -6.38 -23.99 -9.38
C HIS A 342 -5.10 -24.26 -10.17
N ILE A 343 -4.02 -23.56 -9.83
CA ILE A 343 -2.71 -23.73 -10.46
C ILE A 343 -2.23 -25.17 -10.33
N LYS A 344 -2.31 -25.73 -9.13
CA LYS A 344 -2.19 -27.17 -8.87
C LYS A 344 -3.60 -27.73 -8.67
N PRO A 345 -4.08 -28.62 -9.53
CA PRO A 345 -5.43 -29.17 -9.42
C PRO A 345 -5.69 -29.91 -8.10
N LYS A 346 -6.93 -29.88 -7.63
CA LYS A 346 -7.34 -30.58 -6.41
C LYS A 346 -7.03 -32.10 -6.48
N LYS A 347 -7.17 -32.72 -7.66
CA LYS A 347 -6.82 -34.12 -7.89
C LYS A 347 -5.34 -34.46 -7.64
N TYR A 348 -4.46 -33.46 -7.67
CA TYR A 348 -3.04 -33.59 -7.36
C TYR A 348 -2.67 -32.99 -6.01
N GLY A 349 -3.65 -32.81 -5.10
CA GLY A 349 -3.44 -32.25 -3.76
C GLY A 349 -3.32 -30.72 -3.72
N GLY A 350 -3.88 -30.01 -4.69
CA GLY A 350 -4.05 -28.55 -4.63
C GLY A 350 -5.16 -28.17 -3.67
N ASN A 351 -5.02 -27.03 -3.00
CA ASN A 351 -5.98 -26.44 -2.05
C ASN A 351 -6.57 -25.13 -2.58
N ASP A 352 -7.48 -24.53 -1.81
CA ASP A 352 -8.13 -23.27 -2.13
C ASP A 352 -7.33 -22.03 -1.66
N SER A 353 -6.05 -22.20 -1.26
CA SER A 353 -5.20 -21.09 -0.81
C SER A 353 -4.98 -20.07 -1.93
N TYR A 354 -4.80 -18.83 -1.53
CA TYR A 354 -4.59 -17.68 -2.43
C TYR A 354 -3.44 -17.93 -3.44
N GLU A 355 -2.35 -18.56 -2.99
CA GLU A 355 -1.16 -18.84 -3.80
C GLU A 355 -1.41 -19.91 -4.87
N ASN A 356 -2.38 -20.79 -4.65
CA ASN A 356 -2.75 -21.86 -5.59
C ASN A 356 -3.87 -21.45 -6.57
N LEU A 357 -4.36 -20.23 -6.49
CA LEU A 357 -5.49 -19.76 -7.28
C LEU A 357 -5.08 -18.64 -8.24
N VAL A 358 -5.73 -18.58 -9.39
CA VAL A 358 -5.55 -17.51 -10.38
C VAL A 358 -6.86 -17.26 -11.14
N LEU A 359 -7.18 -15.99 -11.42
CA LEU A 359 -8.35 -15.66 -12.25
C LEU A 359 -7.97 -15.63 -13.73
N ILE A 360 -8.65 -16.41 -14.51
CA ILE A 360 -8.50 -16.47 -15.97
C ILE A 360 -9.86 -16.41 -16.65
N ASN A 361 -9.87 -16.00 -17.92
CA ASN A 361 -11.09 -16.02 -18.73
C ASN A 361 -11.56 -17.46 -18.94
N LYS A 362 -12.87 -17.68 -18.96
CA LYS A 362 -13.49 -19.00 -19.12
C LYS A 362 -13.04 -19.74 -20.38
N LEU A 363 -12.82 -19.03 -21.47
CA LEU A 363 -12.32 -19.63 -22.73
C LEU A 363 -10.86 -20.07 -22.56
N VAL A 364 -10.03 -19.25 -21.93
CA VAL A 364 -8.65 -19.60 -21.59
C VAL A 364 -8.61 -20.79 -20.64
N HIS A 365 -9.52 -20.85 -19.66
CA HIS A 365 -9.62 -22.00 -18.74
C HIS A 365 -9.93 -23.29 -19.50
N ARG A 366 -10.84 -23.26 -20.48
CA ARG A 366 -11.12 -24.42 -21.35
C ARG A 366 -9.89 -24.82 -22.14
N LEU A 367 -9.12 -23.88 -22.65
CA LEU A 367 -7.88 -24.14 -23.36
C LEU A 367 -6.79 -24.72 -22.46
N VAL A 368 -6.70 -24.28 -21.19
CA VAL A 368 -5.78 -24.89 -20.22
C VAL A 368 -6.02 -26.38 -20.06
N HIS A 369 -7.29 -26.82 -20.05
CA HIS A 369 -7.70 -28.20 -19.84
C HIS A 369 -8.03 -28.99 -21.12
N ALA A 370 -7.85 -28.37 -22.29
CA ALA A 370 -8.10 -29.07 -23.55
C ALA A 370 -7.04 -30.15 -23.82
N GLU A 371 -7.49 -31.35 -24.18
CA GLU A 371 -6.64 -32.51 -24.48
C GLU A 371 -6.71 -32.92 -25.96
N THR A 372 -7.86 -32.72 -26.62
CA THR A 372 -8.01 -33.08 -28.04
C THR A 372 -7.53 -31.95 -28.95
N VAL A 373 -6.98 -32.35 -30.11
CA VAL A 373 -6.43 -31.40 -31.10
C VAL A 373 -7.51 -30.42 -31.58
N GLU A 374 -8.72 -30.93 -31.85
CA GLU A 374 -9.82 -30.11 -32.33
C GLU A 374 -10.21 -29.03 -31.33
N THR A 375 -10.32 -29.41 -30.04
CA THR A 375 -10.65 -28.47 -28.95
C THR A 375 -9.55 -27.42 -28.79
N ILE A 376 -8.29 -27.85 -28.84
CA ILE A 376 -7.13 -26.94 -28.75
C ILE A 376 -7.15 -25.94 -29.90
N THR A 377 -7.30 -26.42 -31.15
CA THR A 377 -7.32 -25.55 -32.34
C THR A 377 -8.45 -24.53 -32.25
N TYR A 378 -9.67 -24.97 -31.94
CA TYR A 378 -10.83 -24.10 -31.80
C TYR A 378 -10.59 -22.98 -30.79
N TYR A 379 -10.15 -23.31 -29.54
CA TYR A 379 -9.94 -22.29 -28.53
C TYR A 379 -8.71 -21.42 -28.74
N LEU A 380 -7.69 -21.91 -29.47
CA LEU A 380 -6.56 -21.08 -29.92
C LEU A 380 -7.02 -19.98 -30.90
N GLU A 381 -7.85 -20.32 -31.86
CA GLU A 381 -8.42 -19.36 -32.82
C GLU A 381 -9.29 -18.32 -32.07
N VAL A 382 -10.16 -18.78 -31.18
CA VAL A 382 -11.07 -17.89 -30.41
C VAL A 382 -10.28 -16.96 -29.47
N CYS A 383 -9.27 -17.48 -28.77
CA CYS A 383 -8.49 -16.69 -27.82
C CYS A 383 -7.43 -15.82 -28.44
N ASN A 384 -6.96 -16.13 -29.67
CA ASN A 384 -5.95 -15.41 -30.43
C ASN A 384 -4.76 -14.92 -29.59
N LEU A 385 -4.09 -15.86 -28.90
CA LEU A 385 -3.05 -15.56 -27.93
C LEU A 385 -1.71 -15.23 -28.61
N ASN A 386 -1.05 -14.18 -28.15
CA ASN A 386 0.31 -13.87 -28.58
C ASN A 386 1.34 -14.77 -27.88
N LYS A 387 2.61 -14.72 -28.31
CA LYS A 387 3.69 -15.58 -27.79
C LYS A 387 3.82 -15.54 -26.25
N LYS A 388 3.79 -14.34 -25.64
CA LYS A 388 3.89 -14.20 -24.17
C LYS A 388 2.68 -14.77 -23.43
N GLN A 389 1.50 -14.67 -24.04
CA GLN A 389 0.27 -15.23 -23.48
C GLN A 389 0.26 -16.76 -23.60
N MET A 390 0.80 -17.30 -24.71
CA MET A 390 1.01 -18.74 -24.88
C MET A 390 2.00 -19.31 -23.85
N GLU A 391 3.09 -18.61 -23.57
CA GLU A 391 4.04 -19.01 -22.53
C GLU A 391 3.34 -19.12 -21.14
N LYS A 392 2.50 -18.13 -20.80
CA LYS A 392 1.70 -18.16 -19.57
C LYS A 392 0.68 -19.28 -19.55
N LEU A 393 -0.01 -19.53 -20.66
CA LEU A 393 -0.95 -20.63 -20.81
C LEU A 393 -0.24 -21.98 -20.58
N ASN A 394 0.88 -22.19 -21.26
CA ASN A 394 1.66 -23.42 -21.17
C ASN A 394 2.21 -23.67 -19.77
N ALA A 395 2.62 -22.62 -19.06
CA ALA A 395 3.01 -22.72 -17.65
C ALA A 395 1.86 -23.22 -16.74
N LEU A 396 0.60 -22.84 -17.02
CA LEU A 396 -0.56 -23.37 -16.30
C LEU A 396 -0.87 -24.81 -16.70
N ARG A 397 -0.76 -25.15 -17.99
CA ARG A 397 -0.97 -26.51 -18.48
C ARG A 397 0.01 -27.51 -17.87
N LEU A 398 1.29 -27.17 -17.83
CA LEU A 398 2.34 -28.00 -17.20
C LEU A 398 2.03 -28.25 -15.71
N LYS A 399 1.62 -27.24 -14.99
CA LYS A 399 1.21 -27.37 -13.56
C LYS A 399 -0.07 -28.16 -13.39
N ALA A 400 -0.94 -28.18 -14.40
CA ALA A 400 -2.14 -29.03 -14.43
C ALA A 400 -1.86 -30.48 -14.85
N GLY A 401 -0.59 -30.81 -15.18
CA GLY A 401 -0.17 -32.14 -15.63
C GLY A 401 -0.43 -32.40 -17.12
N LEU A 402 -0.57 -31.35 -17.92
CA LEU A 402 -0.83 -31.43 -19.36
C LEU A 402 0.37 -30.94 -20.18
N GLY A 403 0.51 -31.43 -21.41
CA GLY A 403 1.59 -31.04 -22.32
C GLY A 403 1.46 -29.60 -22.81
N GLU A 404 2.60 -29.01 -23.22
CA GLU A 404 2.63 -27.72 -23.87
C GLU A 404 1.96 -27.74 -25.24
N ILE A 405 1.25 -26.66 -25.55
CA ILE A 405 0.74 -26.41 -26.89
C ILE A 405 1.84 -25.67 -27.67
N ARG A 406 2.44 -26.32 -28.66
CA ARG A 406 3.37 -25.69 -29.61
C ARG A 406 2.54 -25.00 -30.68
N GLY A 407 2.69 -23.69 -30.83
CA GLY A 407 1.88 -22.87 -31.72
C GLY A 407 1.90 -23.40 -33.16
N THR A 408 0.73 -23.72 -33.68
CA THR A 408 0.50 -23.75 -35.11
C THR A 408 0.49 -22.31 -35.61
N GLN A 409 1.32 -21.99 -36.61
CA GLN A 409 1.18 -20.73 -37.37
C GLN A 409 -0.27 -20.62 -37.86
N PRO A 410 -0.89 -19.42 -37.88
CA PRO A 410 -2.19 -19.26 -38.48
C PRO A 410 -2.15 -19.78 -39.91
N LEU A 411 -2.91 -20.79 -40.21
CA LEU A 411 -3.21 -21.18 -41.58
C LEU A 411 -3.72 -19.91 -42.27
N LYS A 412 -2.97 -19.44 -43.27
CA LYS A 412 -3.44 -18.39 -44.16
C LYS A 412 -4.78 -18.84 -44.71
N THR A 413 -5.87 -18.25 -44.26
CA THR A 413 -7.18 -18.44 -44.87
C THR A 413 -7.04 -17.95 -46.30
N ASN A 414 -7.04 -18.88 -47.26
CA ASN A 414 -7.31 -18.58 -48.65
C ASN A 414 -8.67 -17.86 -48.66
N LYS A 415 -8.66 -16.59 -49.04
CA LYS A 415 -9.85 -15.88 -49.46
C LYS A 415 -10.53 -16.71 -50.55
N VAL A 416 -11.61 -17.36 -50.20
CA VAL A 416 -12.56 -17.87 -51.20
C VAL A 416 -13.21 -16.63 -51.79
N ASP A 417 -12.85 -16.32 -53.02
CA ASP A 417 -13.52 -15.33 -53.87
C ASP A 417 -15.00 -15.73 -54.00
N CYS A 418 -15.88 -15.06 -53.28
CA CYS A 418 -17.31 -15.05 -53.53
C CYS A 418 -17.62 -14.02 -54.63
N ASN A 419 -17.17 -14.34 -55.85
CA ASN A 419 -17.70 -13.75 -57.06
C ASN A 419 -17.90 -14.88 -58.09
N ARG A 420 -19.04 -15.58 -57.96
CA ARG A 420 -19.77 -16.29 -59.03
C ARG A 420 -20.93 -17.05 -58.40
N LEU A 421 -22.06 -16.43 -58.39
CA LEU A 421 -23.41 -16.81 -58.83
C LEU A 421 -24.41 -15.86 -58.18
#